data_52c584bc485e060915b96979fb15796c
#
_entry.id   52c584bc485e060915b96979fb15796c
#
_cell.length_a   1.000
_cell.length_b   1.000
_cell.length_c   1.000
_cell.angle_alpha   90.00
_cell.angle_beta   90.00
_cell.angle_gamma   90.00
#
_symmetry.space_group_name_H-M   'P 1'
#
loop_
_entity.id
_entity.type
_entity.pdbx_description
1 polymer ?
#
loop_
_entity_poly.entity_id
_entity_poly.type
_entity_poly.pdbx_seq_one_letter_code
_entity_poly.pdbx_strand_id
1 'polypeptide(L)'
;MARLLLIDDDPAVSLTLTRMLEFSGHQVTRVESAELGLEEALTSPPDALILDMKMPGMGGLEFLKRLRAVSPLESLPVGVITGDYFLGEGILQELSALHATVRYKPIRLEDLTTLTRQLLGEPPAQAGEPRS
;
A
#
# COMPACT_ATOMS: atom_id res chain seq x y z
N MET A 1 -4.33 -2.04 16.10
CA MET A 1 -3.04 -1.56 15.55
C MET A 1 -2.44 -2.60 14.64
N ALA A 2 -1.99 -2.17 13.47
CA ALA A 2 -1.44 -3.07 12.48
C ALA A 2 0.00 -2.68 12.15
N ARG A 3 0.73 -3.63 11.56
CA ARG A 3 2.06 -3.38 11.02
C ARG A 3 1.94 -3.19 9.53
N LEU A 4 2.39 -2.06 9.05
CA LEU A 4 2.29 -1.69 7.65
C LEU A 4 3.69 -1.51 7.06
N LEU A 5 3.85 -1.94 5.81
CA LEU A 5 5.08 -1.71 5.06
C LEU A 5 4.77 -0.68 3.97
N LEU A 6 5.54 0.41 3.96
CA LEU A 6 5.38 1.47 2.99
C LEU A 6 6.60 1.51 2.08
N ILE A 7 6.37 1.39 0.78
CA ILE A 7 7.42 1.37 -0.23
C ILE A 7 7.26 2.60 -1.12
N ASP A 8 8.17 3.56 -0.99
CA ASP A 8 8.13 4.80 -1.74
C ASP A 8 9.53 5.40 -1.75
N ASP A 9 10.02 5.78 -2.93
CA ASP A 9 11.37 6.33 -3.05
C ASP A 9 11.44 7.83 -2.81
N ASP A 10 10.31 8.50 -2.66
CA ASP A 10 10.28 9.94 -2.36
C ASP A 10 10.24 10.14 -0.85
N PRO A 11 11.33 10.66 -0.25
CA PRO A 11 11.38 10.75 1.21
C PRO A 11 10.34 11.70 1.80
N ALA A 12 9.97 12.76 1.10
CA ALA A 12 8.98 13.71 1.62
C ALA A 12 7.59 13.10 1.63
N VAL A 13 7.20 12.43 0.54
CA VAL A 13 5.91 11.76 0.45
C VAL A 13 5.84 10.61 1.45
N SER A 14 6.91 9.82 1.51
CA SER A 14 7.01 8.69 2.40
C SER A 14 6.85 9.12 3.86
N LEU A 15 7.50 10.20 4.25
CA LEU A 15 7.39 10.71 5.62
C LEU A 15 5.96 11.16 5.93
N THR A 16 5.34 11.87 4.99
CA THR A 16 3.97 12.35 5.17
C THR A 16 3.01 11.19 5.33
N LEU A 17 3.09 10.19 4.47
CA LEU A 17 2.22 9.02 4.56
C LEU A 17 2.46 8.25 5.87
N THR A 18 3.72 8.12 6.25
CA THR A 18 4.06 7.45 7.50
C THR A 18 3.40 8.14 8.70
N ARG A 19 3.49 9.46 8.75
CA ARG A 19 2.89 10.20 9.87
C ARG A 19 1.38 10.04 9.90
N MET A 20 0.74 10.04 8.73
CA MET A 20 -0.70 9.83 8.64
C MET A 20 -1.09 8.46 9.19
N LEU A 21 -0.34 7.44 8.80
CA LEU A 21 -0.62 6.07 9.23
C LEU A 21 -0.35 5.89 10.71
N GLU A 22 0.73 6.48 11.22
CA GLU A 22 1.03 6.41 12.65
C GLU A 22 -0.01 7.17 13.47
N PHE A 23 -0.50 8.28 12.94
CA PHE A 23 -1.58 9.03 13.59
C PHE A 23 -2.83 8.15 13.74
N SER A 24 -3.06 7.26 12.80
CA SER A 24 -4.18 6.32 12.86
C SER A 24 -3.91 5.10 13.74
N GLY A 25 -2.76 5.05 14.39
CA GLY A 25 -2.45 4.00 15.36
C GLY A 25 -1.68 2.81 14.84
N HIS A 26 -1.11 2.90 13.64
CA HIS A 26 -0.37 1.79 13.04
C HIS A 26 1.13 1.94 13.21
N GLN A 27 1.83 0.81 13.17
CA GLN A 27 3.29 0.81 13.10
C GLN A 27 3.69 0.73 11.63
N VAL A 28 4.63 1.57 11.22
CA VAL A 28 5.01 1.68 9.82
C VAL A 28 6.49 1.43 9.65
N THR A 29 6.84 0.53 8.75
CA THR A 29 8.20 0.34 8.30
C THR A 29 8.30 0.93 6.90
N ARG A 30 9.27 1.81 6.67
CA ARG A 30 9.48 2.44 5.37
C ARG A 30 10.69 1.86 4.69
N VAL A 31 10.58 1.60 3.39
CA VAL A 31 11.73 1.27 2.55
C VAL A 31 11.64 2.10 1.27
N GLU A 32 12.79 2.30 0.63
CA GLU A 32 12.91 3.26 -0.46
C GLU A 32 12.93 2.61 -1.84
N SER A 33 12.87 1.30 -1.91
CA SER A 33 12.89 0.62 -3.20
C SER A 33 12.05 -0.63 -3.14
N ALA A 34 11.62 -1.08 -4.32
CA ALA A 34 10.86 -2.31 -4.43
C ALA A 34 11.69 -3.52 -4.00
N GLU A 35 13.00 -3.50 -4.31
CA GLU A 35 13.89 -4.60 -3.91
C GLU A 35 13.94 -4.74 -2.39
N LEU A 36 14.13 -3.62 -1.68
CA LEU A 36 14.14 -3.63 -0.22
C LEU A 36 12.77 -4.02 0.33
N GLY A 37 11.71 -3.58 -0.35
CA GLY A 37 10.35 -3.91 0.07
C GLY A 37 10.07 -5.40 -0.02
N LEU A 38 10.53 -6.04 -1.09
CA LEU A 38 10.33 -7.47 -1.23
C LEU A 38 11.10 -8.24 -0.15
N GLU A 39 12.33 -7.82 0.12
CA GLU A 39 13.15 -8.42 1.15
C GLU A 39 12.51 -8.27 2.52
N GLU A 40 12.02 -7.07 2.83
CA GLU A 40 11.38 -6.81 4.11
C GLU A 40 10.10 -7.62 4.26
N ALA A 41 9.29 -7.71 3.21
CA ALA A 41 8.04 -8.47 3.27
C ALA A 41 8.31 -9.96 3.49
N LEU A 42 9.40 -10.48 2.93
CA LEU A 42 9.76 -11.89 3.12
C LEU A 42 10.29 -12.14 4.53
N THR A 43 11.08 -11.21 5.06
CA THR A 43 11.74 -11.38 6.36
C THR A 43 10.76 -11.15 7.50
N SER A 44 9.91 -10.15 7.36
CA SER A 44 8.99 -9.71 8.41
C SER A 44 7.65 -9.32 7.80
N PRO A 45 6.81 -10.29 7.44
CA PRO A 45 5.57 -9.99 6.72
C PRO A 45 4.69 -9.00 7.46
N PRO A 46 4.26 -7.93 6.80
CA PRO A 46 3.36 -6.95 7.41
C PRO A 46 1.91 -7.42 7.32
N ASP A 47 1.02 -6.69 7.98
CA ASP A 47 -0.42 -6.95 7.85
C ASP A 47 -0.97 -6.40 6.55
N ALA A 48 -0.37 -5.34 6.03
CA ALA A 48 -0.72 -4.78 4.73
C ALA A 48 0.46 -3.97 4.20
N LEU A 49 0.44 -3.73 2.89
CA LEU A 49 1.53 -3.05 2.21
C LEU A 49 0.98 -1.91 1.38
N ILE A 50 1.67 -0.77 1.40
CA ILE A 50 1.33 0.38 0.57
C ILE A 50 2.51 0.70 -0.32
N LEU A 51 2.25 0.85 -1.61
CA LEU A 51 3.28 0.84 -2.65
C LEU A 51 3.08 1.98 -3.62
N ASP A 52 4.17 2.67 -3.96
CA ASP A 52 4.17 3.61 -5.07
C ASP A 52 4.44 2.87 -6.37
N MET A 53 3.77 3.29 -7.45
CA MET A 53 3.92 2.63 -8.75
C MET A 53 5.24 2.95 -9.42
N LYS A 54 5.70 4.20 -9.30
CA LYS A 54 6.87 4.65 -10.04
C LYS A 54 8.07 4.75 -9.14
N MET A 55 8.99 3.83 -9.32
CA MET A 55 10.25 3.83 -8.59
C MET A 55 11.36 3.44 -9.55
N PRO A 56 12.59 3.97 -9.35
CA PRO A 56 13.73 3.54 -10.17
C PRO A 56 14.00 2.06 -9.96
N GLY A 57 14.46 1.41 -11.02
CA GLY A 57 14.73 -0.02 -10.96
C GLY A 57 13.46 -0.82 -11.10
N MET A 58 13.17 -1.67 -10.11
CA MET A 58 11.94 -2.46 -10.14
C MET A 58 10.74 -1.56 -9.84
N GLY A 59 9.82 -1.46 -10.78
CA GLY A 59 8.60 -0.69 -10.57
C GLY A 59 7.55 -1.47 -9.78
N GLY A 60 6.44 -0.78 -9.50
CA GLY A 60 5.39 -1.36 -8.66
C GLY A 60 4.72 -2.59 -9.24
N LEU A 61 4.49 -2.61 -10.55
CA LEU A 61 3.83 -3.75 -11.17
C LEU A 61 4.69 -5.00 -11.09
N GLU A 62 5.97 -4.87 -11.40
CA GLU A 62 6.88 -6.02 -11.32
C GLU A 62 7.02 -6.48 -9.87
N PHE A 63 7.09 -5.54 -8.93
CA PHE A 63 7.14 -5.88 -7.51
C PHE A 63 5.92 -6.74 -7.14
N LEU A 64 4.73 -6.33 -7.55
CA LEU A 64 3.52 -7.07 -7.26
C LEU A 64 3.55 -8.47 -7.85
N LYS A 65 4.03 -8.61 -9.07
CA LYS A 65 4.11 -9.92 -9.69
C LYS A 65 5.03 -10.84 -8.90
N ARG A 66 6.16 -10.33 -8.45
CA ARG A 66 7.11 -11.11 -7.65
C ARG A 66 6.54 -11.44 -6.28
N LEU A 67 5.87 -10.47 -5.66
CA LEU A 67 5.24 -10.69 -4.35
C LEU A 67 4.22 -11.82 -4.41
N ARG A 68 3.37 -11.80 -5.43
CA ARG A 68 2.30 -12.78 -5.57
C ARG A 68 2.81 -14.17 -5.92
N ALA A 69 4.03 -14.26 -6.41
CA ALA A 69 4.64 -15.55 -6.74
C ALA A 69 5.20 -16.26 -5.52
N VAL A 70 5.31 -15.58 -4.38
CA VAL A 70 5.84 -16.16 -3.15
C VAL A 70 4.68 -16.61 -2.28
N SER A 71 4.60 -17.91 -2.02
CA SER A 71 3.44 -18.51 -1.40
C SER A 71 2.93 -17.83 -0.12
N PRO A 72 3.80 -17.48 0.86
CA PRO A 72 3.26 -16.84 2.06
C PRO A 72 2.73 -15.42 1.82
N LEU A 73 3.05 -14.79 0.68
CA LEU A 73 2.69 -13.41 0.41
C LEU A 73 1.65 -13.27 -0.68
N GLU A 74 1.13 -14.37 -1.19
CA GLU A 74 0.21 -14.32 -2.32
C GLU A 74 -1.12 -13.64 -1.99
N SER A 75 -1.48 -13.56 -0.74
CA SER A 75 -2.71 -12.91 -0.30
C SER A 75 -2.49 -11.69 0.58
N LEU A 76 -1.25 -11.22 0.68
CA LEU A 76 -0.97 -10.01 1.45
C LEU A 76 -1.73 -8.82 0.85
N PRO A 77 -2.53 -8.10 1.66
CA PRO A 77 -3.26 -6.94 1.12
C PRO A 77 -2.31 -5.83 0.68
N VAL A 78 -2.55 -5.32 -0.53
CA VAL A 78 -1.69 -4.28 -1.12
C VAL A 78 -2.54 -3.13 -1.63
N GLY A 79 -2.19 -1.91 -1.20
CA GLY A 79 -2.72 -0.69 -1.76
C GLY A 79 -1.64 0.01 -2.56
N VAL A 80 -1.99 0.49 -3.74
CA VAL A 80 -1.09 1.24 -4.61
C VAL A 80 -1.52 2.69 -4.59
N ILE A 81 -0.60 3.59 -4.28
CA ILE A 81 -0.86 5.02 -4.30
C ILE A 81 0.06 5.62 -5.36
N THR A 82 -0.53 6.19 -6.41
CA THR A 82 0.24 6.67 -7.55
C THR A 82 -0.15 8.08 -7.93
N GLY A 83 0.84 8.86 -8.41
CA GLY A 83 0.57 10.16 -9.00
C GLY A 83 0.31 10.11 -10.50
N ASP A 84 0.32 8.94 -11.08
CA ASP A 84 0.11 8.79 -12.51
C ASP A 84 -1.37 8.52 -12.80
N TYR A 85 -2.07 9.55 -13.26
CA TYR A 85 -3.50 9.44 -13.59
C TYR A 85 -3.74 8.78 -14.93
N PHE A 86 -2.69 8.46 -15.67
CA PHE A 86 -2.78 7.92 -17.02
C PHE A 86 -2.13 6.55 -17.13
N LEU A 87 -2.34 5.70 -16.11
CA LEU A 87 -1.77 4.36 -16.14
C LEU A 87 -2.27 3.51 -17.30
N GLY A 88 -3.46 3.81 -17.78
CA GLY A 88 -4.05 3.03 -18.84
C GLY A 88 -4.81 1.82 -18.32
N GLU A 89 -5.78 1.41 -19.12
CA GLU A 89 -6.70 0.35 -18.71
C GLU A 89 -5.99 -0.99 -18.55
N GLY A 90 -5.00 -1.26 -19.41
CA GLY A 90 -4.26 -2.52 -19.33
C GLY A 90 -3.52 -2.67 -18.02
N ILE A 91 -2.85 -1.61 -17.57
CA ILE A 91 -2.13 -1.64 -16.30
C ILE A 91 -3.11 -1.78 -15.14
N LEU A 92 -4.22 -1.04 -15.19
CA LEU A 92 -5.22 -1.12 -14.12
C LEU A 92 -5.81 -2.52 -14.03
N GLN A 93 -6.03 -3.18 -15.16
CA GLN A 93 -6.52 -4.55 -15.17
C GLN A 93 -5.49 -5.51 -14.56
N GLU A 94 -4.20 -5.32 -14.86
CA GLU A 94 -3.17 -6.16 -14.27
C GLU A 94 -3.10 -5.97 -12.77
N LEU A 95 -3.20 -4.72 -12.30
CA LEU A 95 -3.19 -4.46 -10.87
C LEU A 95 -4.39 -5.10 -10.18
N SER A 96 -5.55 -5.03 -10.81
CA SER A 96 -6.75 -5.66 -10.28
C SER A 96 -6.60 -7.17 -10.22
N ALA A 97 -6.04 -7.76 -11.27
CA ALA A 97 -5.80 -9.21 -11.30
C ALA A 97 -4.82 -9.65 -10.21
N LEU A 98 -3.94 -8.77 -9.81
CA LEU A 98 -2.99 -9.03 -8.72
C LEU A 98 -3.56 -8.61 -7.36
N HIS A 99 -4.84 -8.27 -7.31
CA HIS A 99 -5.57 -7.92 -6.08
C HIS A 99 -4.99 -6.70 -5.39
N ALA A 100 -4.57 -5.70 -6.16
CA ALA A 100 -4.11 -4.42 -5.62
C ALA A 100 -5.23 -3.40 -5.71
N THR A 101 -5.39 -2.60 -4.67
CA THR A 101 -6.34 -1.49 -4.64
C THR A 101 -5.60 -0.22 -4.98
N VAL A 102 -6.08 0.53 -5.98
CA VAL A 102 -5.37 1.71 -6.48
C VAL A 102 -6.02 2.99 -5.99
N ARG A 103 -5.20 3.92 -5.52
CA ARG A 103 -5.61 5.28 -5.16
C ARG A 103 -4.63 6.25 -5.76
N TYR A 104 -5.03 7.51 -5.91
CA TYR A 104 -4.22 8.52 -6.60
C TYR A 104 -3.74 9.59 -5.64
N LYS A 105 -2.50 10.06 -5.87
CA LYS A 105 -1.93 11.19 -5.13
C LYS A 105 -2.51 12.51 -5.67
N PRO A 106 -2.63 13.53 -4.84
CA PRO A 106 -2.38 13.52 -3.40
C PRO A 106 -3.52 12.82 -2.66
N ILE A 107 -3.18 12.02 -1.67
CA ILE A 107 -4.20 11.30 -0.89
C ILE A 107 -4.39 12.01 0.45
N ARG A 108 -5.64 12.21 0.83
CA ARG A 108 -5.95 12.87 2.09
C ARG A 108 -5.98 11.85 3.21
N LEU A 109 -5.87 12.36 4.45
CA LEU A 109 -5.83 11.50 5.63
C LEU A 109 -7.02 10.55 5.68
N GLU A 110 -8.23 11.07 5.46
CA GLU A 110 -9.42 10.23 5.55
C GLU A 110 -9.46 9.18 4.44
N ASP A 111 -8.92 9.49 3.26
CA ASP A 111 -8.87 8.52 2.17
C ASP A 111 -7.82 7.44 2.44
N LEU A 112 -6.70 7.82 3.02
CA LEU A 112 -5.66 6.87 3.40
C LEU A 112 -6.16 5.97 4.52
N THR A 113 -6.88 6.53 5.48
CA THR A 113 -7.46 5.77 6.58
C THR A 113 -8.47 4.76 6.05
N THR A 114 -9.32 5.18 5.11
CA THR A 114 -10.31 4.30 4.51
C THR A 114 -9.63 3.16 3.75
N LEU A 115 -8.61 3.48 2.96
CA LEU A 115 -7.86 2.47 2.23
C LEU A 115 -7.25 1.45 3.19
N THR A 116 -6.61 1.94 4.25
CA THR A 116 -5.95 1.07 5.22
C THR A 116 -6.95 0.13 5.90
N ARG A 117 -8.11 0.66 6.31
CA ARG A 117 -9.14 -0.17 6.91
C ARG A 117 -9.63 -1.23 5.94
N GLN A 118 -9.81 -0.85 4.68
CA GLN A 118 -10.22 -1.79 3.65
C GLN A 118 -9.20 -2.91 3.47
N LEU A 119 -7.91 -2.56 3.42
CA LEU A 119 -6.84 -3.55 3.27
C LEU A 119 -6.79 -4.50 4.46
N LEU A 120 -7.04 -3.99 5.65
CA LEU A 120 -6.99 -4.80 6.87
C LEU A 120 -8.29 -5.56 7.14
N GLY A 121 -9.30 -5.38 6.30
CA GLY A 121 -10.58 -6.04 6.49
C GLY A 121 -11.39 -5.47 7.64
N GLU A 122 -11.10 -4.22 8.05
CA GLU A 122 -11.82 -3.56 9.12
C GLU A 122 -13.05 -2.83 8.59
N PRO A 123 -14.10 -2.66 9.42
CA PRO A 123 -15.27 -1.95 8.95
C PRO A 123 -14.97 -0.47 8.72
N PRO A 124 -15.74 0.19 7.84
CA PRO A 124 -15.56 1.63 7.62
C PRO A 124 -15.78 2.42 8.91
N ALA A 125 -15.07 3.53 9.02
CA ALA A 125 -15.12 4.33 10.25
C ALA A 125 -16.53 4.80 10.57
N GLN A 126 -17.27 5.28 9.60
CA GLN A 126 -18.58 5.79 9.85
C GLN A 126 -19.61 4.69 10.03
N ALA A 127 -19.29 3.47 9.73
CA ALA A 127 -20.20 2.38 10.00
C ALA A 127 -20.43 2.21 11.48
N GLY A 128 -19.50 2.66 12.23
CA GLY A 128 -19.67 2.64 13.65
C GLY A 128 -20.45 3.79 14.18
N GLU A 129 -20.84 4.67 13.33
CA GLU A 129 -21.40 5.75 13.73
C GLU A 129 -22.58 5.88 14.03
N PRO A 130 -22.89 5.91 13.99
CA PRO A 130 -23.72 6.13 14.41
C PRO A 130 -24.34 5.76 15.30
N ARG A 131 -24.20 5.56 15.38
CA ARG A 131 -24.44 5.18 16.02
C ARG A 131 -24.60 5.22 17.02
N SER A 132 -24.56 5.37 16.74
CA SER A 132 -24.60 5.37 17.47
C SER A 132 -24.57 5.60 17.82
#